data_242183a9b15171ecf464f22de08a0cd4
#
_entry.id   242183a9b15171ecf464f22de08a0cd4
#
_cell.length_a   1.000
_cell.length_b   1.000
_cell.length_c   1.000
_cell.angle_alpha   90.00
_cell.angle_beta   90.00
_cell.angle_gamma   90.00
#
_symmetry.space_group_name_H-M   'P 1'
#
loop_
_entity.id
_entity.type
_entity.pdbx_description
1 polymer ?
#
loop_
_entity_poly.entity_id
_entity_poly.type
_entity_poly.pdbx_seq_one_letter_code
_entity_poly.pdbx_strand_id
1 'polypeptide(L)'
;MRRFIRCLVASVMFLATFSAAIGDDFLVKPNDRVLFLGDSITEQYQYSTDIELYLTTRFPAWNLTFINAGISGDTAQGGRNRFQEHVLAEKPTVITINFGMNDAGYGNFDPNRQKVFVEATEAMLTMARQAGVRVGLVSPNAVDRRVQERFKLYLETQKTFYAPLKELAASHVAAFVDQYAITRAALEKMEADKADGVRPFGDGFHTSSNGGLFMAHAILTGLNAPALVSHVGIDRNSFGAGAGSKVLNCTISGETKTETGVAFDRLDMALPIPVQSDWVSLLPYVNRLKDLNNYELAVTGLAAGNYAISIDGVEVATHSADELAAGVNLGNVTKGPIHDQGQKVFNAINQKNGMVHQRFRGVVMFNAPEWLADVAAERKPKELAKRAEQIQQRQAEIYKLVQPTKHHFEVKAVK
;
A
#
# COMPACT_ATOMS: atom_id res chain seq x y z
N MET A 1 -65.73 -16.21 -18.26
CA MET A 1 -64.59 -16.62 -17.43
C MET A 1 -63.31 -16.41 -18.22
N ARG A 2 -62.64 -15.26 -18.06
CA ARG A 2 -61.33 -14.97 -18.73
C ARG A 2 -60.21 -15.11 -17.69
N ARG A 3 -59.32 -16.11 -17.86
CA ARG A 3 -58.17 -16.34 -17.02
C ARG A 3 -57.03 -15.39 -17.48
N PHE A 4 -56.60 -14.50 -16.59
CA PHE A 4 -55.38 -13.71 -16.75
C PHE A 4 -54.18 -14.56 -16.32
N ILE A 5 -53.26 -14.86 -17.24
CA ILE A 5 -51.95 -15.44 -16.96
C ILE A 5 -51.01 -14.27 -16.68
N ARG A 6 -50.52 -14.15 -15.45
CA ARG A 6 -49.48 -13.23 -15.09
C ARG A 6 -48.12 -13.93 -15.35
N CYS A 7 -47.41 -13.47 -16.37
CA CYS A 7 -46.03 -13.85 -16.56
C CYS A 7 -45.15 -13.10 -15.54
N LEU A 8 -44.56 -13.84 -14.62
CA LEU A 8 -43.50 -13.35 -13.73
C LEU A 8 -42.19 -13.42 -14.50
N VAL A 9 -41.65 -12.27 -14.88
CA VAL A 9 -40.28 -12.18 -15.44
C VAL A 9 -39.31 -12.12 -14.23
N ALA A 10 -38.66 -13.23 -13.94
CA ALA A 10 -37.57 -13.29 -12.97
C ALA A 10 -36.31 -12.76 -13.64
N SER A 11 -35.93 -11.55 -13.27
CA SER A 11 -34.60 -11.01 -13.63
C SER A 11 -33.52 -11.72 -12.80
N VAL A 12 -32.86 -12.68 -13.41
CA VAL A 12 -31.64 -13.29 -12.84
C VAL A 12 -30.50 -12.27 -13.03
N MET A 13 -30.14 -11.58 -11.95
CA MET A 13 -28.89 -10.82 -11.87
C MET A 13 -27.73 -11.82 -11.87
N PHE A 14 -27.05 -11.96 -13.00
CA PHE A 14 -25.75 -12.62 -13.07
C PHE A 14 -24.71 -11.71 -12.40
N LEU A 15 -24.40 -11.97 -11.13
CA LEU A 15 -23.19 -11.46 -10.50
C LEU A 15 -22.01 -12.20 -11.14
N ALA A 16 -21.44 -11.61 -12.20
CA ALA A 16 -20.16 -12.03 -12.72
C ALA A 16 -19.10 -11.64 -11.68
N THR A 17 -18.65 -12.59 -10.87
CA THR A 17 -17.48 -12.45 -10.04
C THR A 17 -16.25 -12.47 -10.95
N PHE A 18 -15.90 -11.34 -11.54
CA PHE A 18 -14.59 -11.15 -12.14
C PHE A 18 -13.58 -10.97 -11.00
N SER A 19 -12.96 -12.09 -10.60
CA SER A 19 -11.75 -12.05 -9.79
C SER A 19 -10.66 -11.44 -10.66
N ALA A 20 -10.20 -10.24 -10.36
CA ALA A 20 -8.93 -9.76 -10.91
C ALA A 20 -7.89 -10.86 -10.65
N ALA A 21 -7.11 -11.22 -11.67
CA ALA A 21 -6.03 -12.20 -11.54
C ALA A 21 -4.98 -11.63 -10.56
N ILE A 22 -5.22 -11.87 -9.27
CA ILE A 22 -4.24 -11.65 -8.22
C ILE A 22 -3.27 -12.80 -8.39
N GLY A 23 -1.98 -12.51 -8.60
CA GLY A 23 -0.95 -13.54 -8.65
C GLY A 23 -1.09 -14.41 -7.39
N ASP A 24 -1.07 -15.72 -7.53
CA ASP A 24 -1.19 -16.66 -6.41
C ASP A 24 -0.15 -16.39 -5.31
N ASP A 25 0.92 -15.68 -5.65
CA ASP A 25 2.08 -15.37 -4.80
C ASP A 25 1.92 -14.11 -3.94
N PHE A 26 0.85 -13.31 -4.09
CA PHE A 26 0.68 -12.13 -3.24
C PHE A 26 0.37 -12.53 -1.79
N LEU A 27 1.16 -12.00 -0.85
CA LEU A 27 1.12 -12.41 0.56
C LEU A 27 -0.21 -12.15 1.25
N VAL A 28 -0.85 -10.99 0.97
CA VAL A 28 -2.11 -10.57 1.62
C VAL A 28 -3.31 -11.19 0.91
N LYS A 29 -4.30 -11.65 1.67
CA LYS A 29 -5.51 -12.32 1.18
C LYS A 29 -6.78 -11.62 1.74
N PRO A 30 -7.97 -11.86 1.15
CA PRO A 30 -9.22 -11.33 1.68
C PRO A 30 -9.43 -11.68 3.17
N ASN A 31 -9.98 -10.73 3.93
CA ASN A 31 -10.26 -10.81 5.36
C ASN A 31 -9.01 -10.93 6.25
N ASP A 32 -7.83 -10.60 5.75
CA ASP A 32 -6.62 -10.61 6.57
C ASP A 32 -6.62 -9.55 7.66
N ARG A 33 -5.99 -9.94 8.75
CA ARG A 33 -5.57 -9.05 9.82
C ARG A 33 -4.07 -8.85 9.71
N VAL A 34 -3.68 -7.73 9.11
CA VAL A 34 -2.29 -7.37 8.80
C VAL A 34 -1.65 -6.70 10.01
N LEU A 35 -0.50 -7.20 10.43
CA LEU A 35 0.27 -6.60 11.53
C LEU A 35 1.67 -6.22 11.03
N PHE A 36 2.04 -4.96 11.29
CA PHE A 36 3.39 -4.44 11.03
C PHE A 36 4.20 -4.49 12.33
N LEU A 37 5.25 -5.31 12.36
CA LEU A 37 6.14 -5.47 13.50
C LEU A 37 7.51 -4.87 13.16
N GLY A 38 8.04 -4.01 14.04
CA GLY A 38 9.34 -3.39 13.84
C GLY A 38 9.70 -2.38 14.94
N ASP A 39 10.64 -1.52 14.62
CA ASP A 39 11.20 -0.49 15.48
C ASP A 39 10.53 0.90 15.30
N SER A 40 11.28 1.99 15.56
CA SER A 40 10.82 3.37 15.40
C SER A 40 10.31 3.69 14.00
N ILE A 41 10.92 3.13 12.96
CA ILE A 41 10.53 3.37 11.57
C ILE A 41 9.11 2.82 11.33
N THR A 42 8.78 1.68 11.93
CA THR A 42 7.43 1.11 11.91
C THR A 42 6.48 1.93 12.79
N GLU A 43 6.90 2.34 14.00
CA GLU A 43 6.09 3.13 14.94
C GLU A 43 5.68 4.51 14.36
N GLN A 44 6.45 5.08 13.43
CA GLN A 44 6.10 6.33 12.75
C GLN A 44 4.83 6.25 11.89
N TYR A 45 4.31 5.06 11.58
CA TYR A 45 3.15 4.82 10.73
C TYR A 45 3.29 5.28 9.27
N GLN A 46 4.41 5.82 8.82
CA GLN A 46 4.55 6.36 7.46
C GLN A 46 4.31 5.26 6.41
N TYR A 47 5.24 4.32 6.26
CA TYR A 47 5.13 3.28 5.25
C TYR A 47 3.94 2.32 5.48
N SER A 48 3.59 2.04 6.73
CA SER A 48 2.48 1.14 7.05
C SER A 48 1.12 1.75 6.70
N THR A 49 0.97 3.08 6.82
CA THR A 49 -0.21 3.81 6.34
C THR A 49 -0.31 3.78 4.82
N ASP A 50 0.81 3.94 4.10
CA ASP A 50 0.82 3.90 2.63
C ASP A 50 0.56 2.49 2.08
N ILE A 51 1.05 1.44 2.78
CA ILE A 51 0.67 0.05 2.48
C ILE A 51 -0.83 -0.18 2.74
N GLU A 52 -1.36 0.30 3.85
CA GLU A 52 -2.79 0.21 4.14
C GLU A 52 -3.62 0.94 3.09
N LEU A 53 -3.20 2.14 2.68
CA LEU A 53 -3.85 2.92 1.63
C LEU A 53 -3.89 2.12 0.32
N TYR A 54 -2.76 1.56 -0.11
CA TYR A 54 -2.70 0.72 -1.30
C TYR A 54 -3.66 -0.47 -1.19
N LEU A 55 -3.59 -1.23 -0.10
CA LEU A 55 -4.41 -2.43 0.10
C LEU A 55 -5.91 -2.11 0.14
N THR A 56 -6.28 -1.03 0.80
CA THR A 56 -7.67 -0.60 0.95
C THR A 56 -8.23 -0.09 -0.37
N THR A 57 -7.50 0.74 -1.12
CA THR A 57 -7.95 1.28 -2.40
C THR A 57 -7.93 0.23 -3.52
N ARG A 58 -6.96 -0.69 -3.51
CA ARG A 58 -6.84 -1.76 -4.49
C ARG A 58 -7.88 -2.87 -4.29
N PHE A 59 -8.23 -3.16 -3.04
CA PHE A 59 -9.09 -4.28 -2.68
C PHE A 59 -10.28 -3.85 -1.81
N PRO A 60 -11.17 -3.00 -2.32
CA PRO A 60 -12.27 -2.41 -1.52
C PRO A 60 -13.28 -3.45 -0.99
N ALA A 61 -13.25 -4.68 -1.51
CA ALA A 61 -14.11 -5.79 -1.07
C ALA A 61 -13.43 -6.76 -0.08
N TRP A 62 -12.13 -6.55 0.27
CA TRP A 62 -11.39 -7.56 1.05
C TRP A 62 -11.59 -7.50 2.56
N ASN A 63 -12.17 -6.44 3.08
CA ASN A 63 -12.44 -6.29 4.52
C ASN A 63 -11.18 -6.53 5.39
N LEU A 64 -10.05 -5.92 5.04
CA LEU A 64 -8.80 -6.03 5.77
C LEU A 64 -8.84 -5.23 7.06
N THR A 65 -8.05 -5.65 8.06
CA THR A 65 -7.81 -4.89 9.28
C THR A 65 -6.30 -4.75 9.51
N PHE A 66 -5.89 -3.66 10.18
CA PHE A 66 -4.49 -3.29 10.28
C PHE A 66 -4.08 -2.97 11.72
N ILE A 67 -2.91 -3.45 12.11
CA ILE A 67 -2.28 -3.17 13.41
C ILE A 67 -0.83 -2.78 13.15
N ASN A 68 -0.37 -1.77 13.86
CA ASN A 68 1.03 -1.42 13.90
C ASN A 68 1.56 -1.68 15.33
N ALA A 69 2.53 -2.57 15.42
CA ALA A 69 3.21 -3.00 16.63
C ALA A 69 4.68 -2.55 16.65
N GLY A 70 5.00 -1.42 15.99
CA GLY A 70 6.31 -0.78 16.05
C GLY A 70 6.58 -0.16 17.42
N ILE A 71 7.84 -0.20 17.86
CA ILE A 71 8.32 0.42 19.11
C ILE A 71 9.66 1.09 18.86
N SER A 72 9.77 2.37 19.18
CA SER A 72 11.02 3.15 19.05
C SER A 72 12.17 2.54 19.83
N GLY A 73 13.32 2.39 19.17
CA GLY A 73 14.52 1.82 19.75
C GLY A 73 14.53 0.29 19.89
N ASP A 74 13.44 -0.38 19.48
CA ASP A 74 13.32 -1.84 19.59
C ASP A 74 14.27 -2.55 18.61
N THR A 75 14.58 -3.80 18.94
CA THR A 75 15.43 -4.73 18.18
C THR A 75 14.67 -6.01 17.89
N ALA A 76 15.22 -6.88 17.04
CA ALA A 76 14.67 -8.21 16.82
C ALA A 76 14.54 -9.00 18.15
N GLN A 77 15.53 -8.85 19.05
CA GLN A 77 15.46 -9.49 20.37
C GLN A 77 14.30 -8.93 21.21
N GLY A 78 14.06 -7.62 21.19
CA GLY A 78 12.92 -7.00 21.85
C GLY A 78 11.60 -7.48 21.25
N GLY A 79 11.51 -7.50 19.92
CA GLY A 79 10.38 -8.05 19.15
C GLY A 79 10.07 -9.50 19.54
N ARG A 80 11.11 -10.37 19.60
CA ARG A 80 10.99 -11.75 20.07
C ARG A 80 10.41 -11.84 21.48
N ASN A 81 10.92 -11.03 22.42
CA ASN A 81 10.52 -11.09 23.83
C ASN A 81 9.03 -10.76 24.02
N ARG A 82 8.48 -9.86 23.18
CA ARG A 82 7.07 -9.44 23.23
C ARG A 82 6.17 -10.13 22.19
N PHE A 83 6.71 -11.07 21.41
CA PHE A 83 6.01 -11.64 20.25
C PHE A 83 4.71 -12.35 20.64
N GLN A 84 4.75 -13.18 21.68
CA GLN A 84 3.58 -13.91 22.15
C GLN A 84 2.50 -12.97 22.73
N GLU A 85 2.91 -12.05 23.61
CA GLU A 85 2.00 -11.23 24.39
C GLU A 85 1.44 -10.04 23.59
N HIS A 86 2.25 -9.40 22.74
CA HIS A 86 1.88 -8.15 22.08
C HIS A 86 1.67 -8.29 20.55
N VAL A 87 2.05 -9.44 19.98
CA VAL A 87 1.90 -9.69 18.53
C VAL A 87 0.88 -10.80 18.28
N LEU A 88 1.13 -12.03 18.74
CA LEU A 88 0.21 -13.14 18.50
C LEU A 88 -1.12 -12.99 19.25
N ALA A 89 -1.14 -12.32 20.40
CA ALA A 89 -2.38 -11.99 21.11
C ALA A 89 -3.33 -11.07 20.30
N GLU A 90 -2.80 -10.30 19.35
CA GLU A 90 -3.59 -9.50 18.41
C GLU A 90 -4.23 -10.35 17.29
N LYS A 91 -3.96 -11.65 17.24
CA LYS A 91 -4.49 -12.62 16.27
C LYS A 91 -4.29 -12.21 14.80
N PRO A 92 -3.05 -11.84 14.41
CA PRO A 92 -2.77 -11.53 13.01
C PRO A 92 -2.91 -12.78 12.14
N THR A 93 -3.25 -12.60 10.87
CA THR A 93 -3.21 -13.67 9.86
C THR A 93 -1.98 -13.52 8.95
N VAL A 94 -1.44 -12.30 8.89
CA VAL A 94 -0.21 -11.97 8.20
C VAL A 94 0.57 -10.92 8.97
N ILE A 95 1.90 -11.09 9.06
CA ILE A 95 2.81 -10.17 9.75
C ILE A 95 3.91 -9.75 8.78
N THR A 96 4.27 -8.46 8.74
CA THR A 96 5.57 -8.02 8.23
C THR A 96 6.52 -7.82 9.39
N ILE A 97 7.74 -8.36 9.30
CA ILE A 97 8.79 -8.20 10.32
C ILE A 97 9.90 -7.35 9.71
N ASN A 98 10.16 -6.18 10.30
CA ASN A 98 11.16 -5.22 9.84
C ASN A 98 12.01 -4.71 11.02
N PHE A 99 13.06 -5.47 11.38
CA PHE A 99 14.07 -5.14 12.37
C PHE A 99 15.46 -5.21 11.76
N GLY A 100 16.45 -4.62 12.42
CA GLY A 100 17.86 -4.71 12.05
C GLY A 100 18.59 -3.37 12.10
N MET A 101 17.87 -2.24 12.06
CA MET A 101 18.50 -0.92 12.09
C MET A 101 19.19 -0.69 13.44
N ASN A 102 18.50 -0.89 14.54
CA ASN A 102 19.04 -0.79 15.90
C ASN A 102 19.95 -1.96 16.24
N ASP A 103 19.66 -3.16 15.76
CA ASP A 103 20.46 -4.37 15.98
C ASP A 103 21.90 -4.19 15.47
N ALA A 104 22.07 -3.59 14.27
CA ALA A 104 23.38 -3.38 13.68
C ALA A 104 24.18 -2.22 14.34
N GLY A 105 23.51 -1.29 15.05
CA GLY A 105 24.14 -0.29 15.89
C GLY A 105 24.82 0.86 15.20
N TYR A 106 24.52 1.12 13.92
CA TYR A 106 24.94 2.30 13.14
C TYR A 106 26.47 2.48 12.97
N GLY A 107 27.24 1.42 13.08
CA GLY A 107 28.70 1.46 13.03
C GLY A 107 29.32 0.32 12.23
N ASN A 108 30.49 -0.13 12.68
CA ASN A 108 31.19 -1.27 12.08
C ASN A 108 30.39 -2.57 12.25
N PHE A 109 30.62 -3.51 11.34
CA PHE A 109 30.05 -4.83 11.43
C PHE A 109 30.50 -5.56 12.72
N ASP A 110 29.54 -6.10 13.47
CA ASP A 110 29.75 -6.91 14.65
C ASP A 110 29.06 -8.28 14.48
N PRO A 111 29.82 -9.37 14.39
CA PRO A 111 29.26 -10.71 14.19
C PRO A 111 28.43 -11.20 15.37
N ASN A 112 28.69 -10.73 16.61
CA ASN A 112 27.91 -11.12 17.78
C ASN A 112 26.53 -10.46 17.75
N ARG A 113 26.46 -9.18 17.36
CA ARG A 113 25.16 -8.51 17.13
C ARG A 113 24.39 -9.17 16.02
N GLN A 114 25.03 -9.53 14.90
CA GLN A 114 24.38 -10.24 13.80
C GLN A 114 23.81 -11.59 14.26
N LYS A 115 24.58 -12.36 15.05
CA LYS A 115 24.13 -13.63 15.60
C LYS A 115 22.86 -13.47 16.42
N VAL A 116 22.84 -12.53 17.38
CA VAL A 116 21.65 -12.25 18.20
C VAL A 116 20.45 -11.84 17.35
N PHE A 117 20.67 -10.99 16.35
CA PHE A 117 19.65 -10.53 15.41
C PHE A 117 19.04 -11.70 14.63
N VAL A 118 19.87 -12.59 14.06
CA VAL A 118 19.43 -13.75 13.27
C VAL A 118 18.67 -14.74 14.15
N GLU A 119 19.21 -15.09 15.31
CA GLU A 119 18.56 -16.03 16.27
C GLU A 119 17.18 -15.51 16.74
N ALA A 120 17.09 -14.21 17.03
CA ALA A 120 15.83 -13.58 17.43
C ALA A 120 14.81 -13.56 16.29
N THR A 121 15.26 -13.26 15.06
CA THR A 121 14.41 -13.26 13.87
C THR A 121 13.91 -14.68 13.58
N GLU A 122 14.78 -15.69 13.63
CA GLU A 122 14.42 -17.10 13.45
C GLU A 122 13.36 -17.55 14.46
N ALA A 123 13.52 -17.16 15.71
CA ALA A 123 12.55 -17.48 16.76
C ALA A 123 11.17 -16.90 16.46
N MET A 124 11.09 -15.64 15.98
CA MET A 124 9.82 -15.01 15.59
C MET A 124 9.18 -15.72 14.38
N LEU A 125 9.96 -16.09 13.37
CA LEU A 125 9.48 -16.85 12.22
C LEU A 125 8.93 -18.22 12.64
N THR A 126 9.62 -18.91 13.54
CA THR A 126 9.19 -20.20 14.10
C THR A 126 7.86 -20.06 14.86
N MET A 127 7.73 -19.07 15.75
CA MET A 127 6.49 -18.81 16.49
C MET A 127 5.34 -18.44 15.56
N ALA A 128 5.57 -17.61 14.55
CA ALA A 128 4.55 -17.26 13.56
C ALA A 128 4.07 -18.48 12.79
N ARG A 129 4.98 -19.33 12.32
CA ARG A 129 4.66 -20.58 11.61
C ARG A 129 3.85 -21.53 12.50
N GLN A 130 4.21 -21.69 13.76
CA GLN A 130 3.46 -22.52 14.71
C GLN A 130 2.04 -21.99 14.96
N ALA A 131 1.86 -20.69 14.90
CA ALA A 131 0.56 -20.04 15.01
C ALA A 131 -0.23 -19.99 13.68
N GLY A 132 0.30 -20.54 12.58
CA GLY A 132 -0.33 -20.52 11.26
C GLY A 132 -0.38 -19.14 10.60
N VAL A 133 0.50 -18.22 11.00
CA VAL A 133 0.56 -16.84 10.52
C VAL A 133 1.54 -16.75 9.35
N ARG A 134 1.13 -16.13 8.24
CA ARG A 134 1.99 -15.84 7.10
C ARG A 134 2.93 -14.67 7.41
N VAL A 135 4.17 -14.75 6.94
CA VAL A 135 5.18 -13.73 7.24
C VAL A 135 5.80 -13.17 5.97
N GLY A 136 5.90 -11.84 5.91
CA GLY A 136 6.81 -11.10 5.05
C GLY A 136 8.01 -10.65 5.89
N LEU A 137 9.17 -11.26 5.69
CA LEU A 137 10.43 -10.82 6.30
C LEU A 137 11.03 -9.73 5.42
N VAL A 138 11.16 -8.53 6.00
CA VAL A 138 11.61 -7.33 5.28
C VAL A 138 12.97 -6.92 5.84
N SER A 139 14.00 -6.82 4.98
CA SER A 139 15.25 -6.19 5.41
C SER A 139 15.01 -4.69 5.63
N PRO A 140 15.65 -4.03 6.61
CA PRO A 140 15.54 -2.58 6.79
C PRO A 140 15.92 -1.81 5.52
N ASN A 141 15.43 -0.57 5.41
CA ASN A 141 15.84 0.34 4.35
C ASN A 141 17.34 0.65 4.41
N ALA A 142 17.93 0.95 3.26
CA ALA A 142 19.29 1.51 3.22
C ALA A 142 19.32 2.90 3.87
N VAL A 143 20.41 3.23 4.58
CA VAL A 143 20.60 4.60 5.07
C VAL A 143 20.96 5.54 3.93
N ASP A 144 20.54 6.80 4.01
CA ASP A 144 20.89 7.85 3.05
C ASP A 144 22.24 8.47 3.45
N ARG A 145 23.32 8.04 2.81
CA ARG A 145 24.67 8.53 3.08
C ARG A 145 24.89 10.01 2.75
N ARG A 146 23.97 10.64 2.02
CA ARG A 146 24.01 12.07 1.72
C ARG A 146 23.70 12.94 2.94
N VAL A 147 23.06 12.36 3.97
CA VAL A 147 22.64 13.07 5.19
C VAL A 147 23.78 13.12 6.22
N GLN A 148 24.50 12.01 6.43
CA GLN A 148 25.57 11.93 7.44
C GLN A 148 26.75 11.11 6.91
N GLU A 149 27.98 11.63 7.11
CA GLU A 149 29.23 10.99 6.65
C GLU A 149 29.42 9.56 7.19
N ARG A 150 29.07 9.33 8.46
CA ARG A 150 29.15 8.01 9.09
C ARG A 150 28.34 6.92 8.36
N PHE A 151 27.32 7.30 7.60
CA PHE A 151 26.50 6.35 6.87
C PHE A 151 27.18 5.78 5.62
N LYS A 152 28.29 6.34 5.16
CA LYS A 152 29.09 5.71 4.10
C LYS A 152 29.62 4.34 4.53
N LEU A 153 30.16 4.26 5.76
CA LEU A 153 30.60 3.00 6.34
C LEU A 153 29.43 2.10 6.72
N TYR A 154 28.43 2.67 7.39
CA TYR A 154 27.29 1.89 7.87
C TYR A 154 26.49 1.24 6.74
N LEU A 155 26.42 1.85 5.56
CA LEU A 155 25.76 1.27 4.39
C LEU A 155 26.39 -0.08 3.98
N GLU A 156 27.71 -0.23 4.07
CA GLU A 156 28.39 -1.49 3.80
C GLU A 156 28.20 -2.50 4.94
N THR A 157 28.13 -2.03 6.18
CA THR A 157 27.77 -2.84 7.35
C THR A 157 26.36 -3.42 7.16
N GLN A 158 25.37 -2.62 6.74
CA GLN A 158 24.01 -3.08 6.49
C GLN A 158 23.95 -4.26 5.51
N LYS A 159 24.68 -4.16 4.39
CA LYS A 159 24.75 -5.22 3.38
C LYS A 159 25.16 -6.57 3.97
N THR A 160 26.22 -6.56 4.79
CA THR A 160 26.74 -7.77 5.42
C THR A 160 25.80 -8.27 6.53
N PHE A 161 25.25 -7.32 7.30
CA PHE A 161 24.41 -7.63 8.45
C PHE A 161 23.08 -8.28 8.06
N TYR A 162 22.46 -7.85 6.93
CA TYR A 162 21.18 -8.38 6.47
C TYR A 162 21.32 -9.60 5.53
N ALA A 163 22.52 -9.96 5.10
CA ALA A 163 22.75 -11.05 4.16
C ALA A 163 22.09 -12.39 4.55
N PRO A 164 22.01 -12.79 5.83
CA PRO A 164 21.36 -14.04 6.22
C PRO A 164 19.84 -14.08 6.06
N LEU A 165 19.16 -12.93 5.96
CA LEU A 165 17.69 -12.86 6.04
C LEU A 165 17.00 -13.61 4.89
N LYS A 166 17.56 -13.59 3.69
CA LYS A 166 16.97 -14.27 2.51
C LYS A 166 16.88 -15.79 2.71
N GLU A 167 17.97 -16.39 3.17
CA GLU A 167 18.03 -17.83 3.42
C GLU A 167 17.15 -18.21 4.64
N LEU A 168 17.16 -17.36 5.65
CA LEU A 168 16.32 -17.51 6.83
C LEU A 168 14.83 -17.51 6.47
N ALA A 169 14.40 -16.58 5.63
CA ALA A 169 13.02 -16.52 5.13
C ALA A 169 12.67 -17.80 4.36
N ALA A 170 13.53 -18.23 3.45
CA ALA A 170 13.31 -19.44 2.64
C ALA A 170 13.16 -20.71 3.50
N SER A 171 13.99 -20.87 4.53
CA SER A 171 13.93 -22.03 5.45
C SER A 171 12.66 -22.06 6.32
N HIS A 172 11.98 -20.94 6.48
CA HIS A 172 10.74 -20.80 7.27
C HIS A 172 9.47 -20.59 6.40
N VAL A 173 9.59 -20.71 5.07
CA VAL A 173 8.48 -20.49 4.12
C VAL A 173 7.88 -19.11 4.27
N ALA A 174 8.70 -18.12 4.58
CA ALA A 174 8.32 -16.70 4.64
C ALA A 174 8.64 -16.01 3.31
N ALA A 175 7.81 -15.04 2.90
CA ALA A 175 8.17 -14.15 1.81
C ALA A 175 9.34 -13.26 2.22
N PHE A 176 10.31 -13.04 1.34
CA PHE A 176 11.44 -12.16 1.61
C PHE A 176 11.36 -10.90 0.75
N VAL A 177 11.51 -9.75 1.39
CA VAL A 177 11.61 -8.45 0.72
C VAL A 177 12.98 -7.84 0.97
N ASP A 178 13.80 -7.76 -0.07
CA ASP A 178 15.10 -7.07 0.00
C ASP A 178 14.91 -5.55 -0.13
N GLN A 179 14.28 -4.95 0.88
CA GLN A 179 14.06 -3.52 0.92
C GLN A 179 15.38 -2.74 0.95
N TYR A 180 16.42 -3.29 1.58
CA TYR A 180 17.75 -2.70 1.57
C TYR A 180 18.27 -2.50 0.15
N ALA A 181 18.27 -3.54 -0.67
CA ALA A 181 18.78 -3.46 -2.04
C ALA A 181 17.94 -2.50 -2.90
N ILE A 182 16.62 -2.55 -2.80
CA ILE A 182 15.71 -1.68 -3.56
C ILE A 182 15.91 -0.20 -3.20
N THR A 183 15.92 0.12 -1.90
CA THR A 183 16.08 1.51 -1.44
C THR A 183 17.49 2.03 -1.69
N ARG A 184 18.53 1.19 -1.55
CA ARG A 184 19.91 1.53 -1.88
C ARG A 184 20.06 1.95 -3.35
N ALA A 185 19.56 1.14 -4.28
CA ALA A 185 19.66 1.42 -5.71
C ALA A 185 18.97 2.75 -6.08
N ALA A 186 17.79 3.04 -5.49
CA ALA A 186 17.10 4.30 -5.72
C ALA A 186 17.83 5.51 -5.09
N LEU A 187 18.42 5.36 -3.89
CA LEU A 187 19.22 6.42 -3.27
C LEU A 187 20.51 6.71 -4.06
N GLU A 188 21.16 5.68 -4.60
CA GLU A 188 22.34 5.84 -5.49
C GLU A 188 21.96 6.58 -6.79
N LYS A 189 20.78 6.29 -7.34
CA LYS A 189 20.25 7.03 -8.49
C LYS A 189 19.96 8.50 -8.13
N MET A 190 19.35 8.79 -6.99
CA MET A 190 19.13 10.16 -6.51
C MET A 190 20.44 10.92 -6.36
N GLU A 191 21.48 10.25 -5.86
CA GLU A 191 22.82 10.84 -5.71
C GLU A 191 23.45 11.14 -7.08
N ALA A 192 23.39 10.19 -8.03
CA ALA A 192 23.89 10.38 -9.39
C ALA A 192 23.18 11.51 -10.14
N ASP A 193 21.85 11.62 -9.95
CA ASP A 193 21.03 12.68 -10.52
C ASP A 193 21.18 14.04 -9.80
N LYS A 194 21.98 14.10 -8.72
CA LYS A 194 22.14 15.28 -7.84
C LYS A 194 20.81 15.79 -7.30
N ALA A 195 19.90 14.88 -6.98
CA ALA A 195 18.57 15.18 -6.49
C ALA A 195 18.57 15.50 -4.99
N ASP A 196 19.30 16.53 -4.57
CA ASP A 196 19.50 16.89 -3.16
C ASP A 196 18.20 17.34 -2.46
N GLY A 197 17.23 17.81 -3.22
CA GLY A 197 15.89 18.16 -2.70
C GLY A 197 14.99 16.96 -2.41
N VAL A 198 15.33 15.75 -2.88
CA VAL A 198 14.56 14.51 -2.64
C VAL A 198 15.18 13.77 -1.46
N ARG A 199 14.53 13.88 -0.30
CA ARG A 199 15.02 13.32 0.97
C ARG A 199 13.97 12.39 1.59
N PRO A 200 13.93 11.10 1.19
CA PRO A 200 12.98 10.15 1.77
C PRO A 200 13.26 9.87 3.25
N PHE A 201 14.49 10.08 3.71
CA PHE A 201 14.90 9.89 5.10
C PHE A 201 15.51 11.17 5.66
N GLY A 202 14.76 11.86 6.55
CA GLY A 202 15.14 13.19 7.04
C GLY A 202 16.44 13.22 7.82
N ASP A 203 16.68 12.24 8.68
CA ASP A 203 17.92 12.05 9.45
C ASP A 203 18.86 11.00 8.85
N GLY A 204 18.47 10.43 7.71
CA GLY A 204 19.18 9.43 6.95
C GLY A 204 18.63 8.00 7.07
N PHE A 205 17.67 7.72 7.95
CA PHE A 205 17.05 6.41 8.08
C PHE A 205 15.57 6.44 8.54
N HIS A 206 15.14 7.42 9.30
CA HIS A 206 13.74 7.60 9.63
C HIS A 206 12.98 8.26 8.47
N THR A 207 11.81 7.75 8.16
CA THR A 207 11.00 8.24 7.05
C THR A 207 10.48 9.65 7.27
N SER A 208 10.63 10.51 6.25
CA SER A 208 9.79 11.66 6.04
C SER A 208 8.45 11.23 5.42
N SER A 209 7.54 12.16 5.15
CA SER A 209 6.23 11.82 4.55
C SER A 209 6.38 11.09 3.21
N ASN A 210 7.22 11.59 2.29
CA ASN A 210 7.51 10.90 1.03
C ASN A 210 8.33 9.61 1.23
N GLY A 211 9.08 9.47 2.33
CA GLY A 211 9.80 8.26 2.73
C GLY A 211 8.86 7.10 3.06
N GLY A 212 7.65 7.39 3.52
CA GLY A 212 6.59 6.40 3.70
C GLY A 212 6.28 5.70 2.39
N LEU A 213 5.96 6.46 1.33
CA LEU A 213 5.74 5.91 -0.01
C LEU A 213 6.97 5.14 -0.53
N PHE A 214 8.18 5.66 -0.30
CA PHE A 214 9.42 5.04 -0.74
C PHE A 214 9.60 3.63 -0.19
N MET A 215 9.37 3.45 1.10
CA MET A 215 9.41 2.14 1.76
C MET A 215 8.21 1.27 1.37
N ALA A 216 7.00 1.83 1.33
CA ALA A 216 5.80 1.10 0.93
C ALA A 216 5.92 0.54 -0.49
N HIS A 217 6.47 1.32 -1.43
CA HIS A 217 6.76 0.86 -2.78
C HIS A 217 7.70 -0.34 -2.78
N ALA A 218 8.84 -0.27 -2.08
CA ALA A 218 9.79 -1.36 -2.00
C ALA A 218 9.17 -2.64 -1.38
N ILE A 219 8.38 -2.49 -0.32
CA ILE A 219 7.74 -3.62 0.36
C ILE A 219 6.65 -4.24 -0.51
N LEU A 220 5.75 -3.45 -1.07
CA LEU A 220 4.64 -3.94 -1.89
C LEU A 220 5.12 -4.63 -3.16
N THR A 221 6.08 -4.04 -3.88
CA THR A 221 6.67 -4.65 -5.08
C THR A 221 7.43 -5.93 -4.75
N GLY A 222 8.17 -5.95 -3.64
CA GLY A 222 8.86 -7.15 -3.16
C GLY A 222 7.91 -8.27 -2.69
N LEU A 223 6.67 -7.96 -2.35
CA LEU A 223 5.60 -8.91 -2.03
C LEU A 223 4.74 -9.28 -3.23
N ASN A 224 5.11 -8.89 -4.45
CA ASN A 224 4.37 -9.13 -5.70
C ASN A 224 2.95 -8.52 -5.70
N ALA A 225 2.80 -7.33 -5.10
CA ALA A 225 1.54 -6.61 -5.11
C ALA A 225 1.11 -6.25 -6.56
N PRO A 226 -0.17 -6.45 -6.96
CA PRO A 226 -0.59 -6.23 -8.34
C PRO A 226 -0.54 -4.76 -8.75
N ALA A 227 0.05 -4.51 -9.93
CA ALA A 227 0.25 -3.16 -10.47
C ALA A 227 -1.04 -2.50 -10.97
N LEU A 228 -1.88 -3.26 -11.67
CA LEU A 228 -3.02 -2.73 -12.41
C LEU A 228 -4.18 -2.36 -11.48
N VAL A 229 -4.58 -1.10 -11.49
CA VAL A 229 -5.86 -0.64 -10.94
C VAL A 229 -6.97 -1.07 -11.89
N SER A 230 -6.99 -0.49 -13.08
CA SER A 230 -7.91 -0.84 -14.15
C SER A 230 -7.41 -0.27 -15.48
N HIS A 231 -7.95 -0.77 -16.60
CA HIS A 231 -7.58 -0.38 -17.94
C HIS A 231 -8.82 -0.15 -18.80
N VAL A 232 -8.81 0.93 -19.57
CA VAL A 232 -9.77 1.21 -20.63
C VAL A 232 -9.01 1.52 -21.91
N GLY A 233 -9.25 0.74 -22.96
CA GLY A 233 -8.78 1.00 -24.32
C GLY A 233 -9.96 1.23 -25.25
N ILE A 234 -9.99 2.33 -25.98
CA ILE A 234 -11.07 2.73 -26.91
C ILE A 234 -10.48 3.03 -28.29
N ASP A 235 -11.05 2.43 -29.33
CA ASP A 235 -10.79 2.87 -30.70
C ASP A 235 -11.93 3.78 -31.18
N ARG A 236 -11.62 5.07 -31.38
CA ARG A 236 -12.57 6.08 -31.82
C ARG A 236 -13.22 5.75 -33.18
N ASN A 237 -12.57 4.94 -34.00
CA ASN A 237 -13.07 4.58 -35.33
C ASN A 237 -14.04 3.39 -35.29
N SER A 238 -13.96 2.53 -34.28
CA SER A 238 -14.80 1.34 -34.12
C SER A 238 -15.95 1.55 -33.10
N PHE A 239 -16.29 2.79 -32.79
CA PHE A 239 -17.30 3.16 -31.79
C PHE A 239 -18.69 2.62 -32.16
N GLY A 240 -19.37 1.99 -31.19
CA GLY A 240 -20.76 1.51 -31.32
C GLY A 240 -20.92 0.11 -31.90
N ALA A 241 -19.84 -0.57 -32.30
CA ALA A 241 -19.91 -1.91 -32.90
C ALA A 241 -19.67 -3.05 -31.88
N GLY A 242 -19.53 -2.75 -30.57
CA GLY A 242 -19.27 -3.74 -29.51
C GLY A 242 -17.89 -4.39 -29.56
N ALA A 243 -17.07 -4.06 -30.56
CA ALA A 243 -15.76 -4.67 -30.81
C ALA A 243 -14.56 -3.76 -30.53
N GLY A 244 -14.79 -2.49 -30.16
CA GLY A 244 -13.73 -1.46 -30.13
C GLY A 244 -13.15 -1.14 -28.77
N SER A 245 -13.67 -1.71 -27.67
CA SER A 245 -13.23 -1.36 -26.32
C SER A 245 -12.65 -2.55 -25.57
N LYS A 246 -11.43 -2.40 -25.03
CA LYS A 246 -10.80 -3.35 -24.11
C LYS A 246 -10.86 -2.80 -22.70
N VAL A 247 -11.49 -3.53 -21.79
CA VAL A 247 -11.63 -3.13 -20.39
C VAL A 247 -11.11 -4.22 -19.45
N LEU A 248 -10.42 -3.81 -18.39
CA LEU A 248 -9.93 -4.70 -17.31
C LEU A 248 -10.20 -4.02 -15.96
N ASN A 249 -10.76 -4.74 -15.02
CA ASN A 249 -11.10 -4.28 -13.67
C ASN A 249 -12.02 -3.05 -13.64
N CYS A 250 -12.83 -2.86 -14.68
CA CYS A 250 -13.84 -1.81 -14.77
C CYS A 250 -14.92 -2.17 -15.77
N THR A 251 -15.99 -1.39 -15.80
CA THR A 251 -17.00 -1.39 -16.85
C THR A 251 -17.12 0.00 -17.46
N ILE A 252 -17.46 0.08 -18.75
CA ILE A 252 -17.77 1.35 -19.41
C ILE A 252 -19.19 1.30 -19.98
N SER A 253 -19.79 2.48 -20.15
CA SER A 253 -21.13 2.66 -20.72
C SER A 253 -21.28 4.06 -21.29
N GLY A 254 -22.33 4.31 -22.07
CA GLY A 254 -22.60 5.65 -22.61
C GLY A 254 -21.52 6.18 -23.56
N GLU A 255 -20.79 5.28 -24.20
CA GLU A 255 -19.70 5.63 -25.13
C GLU A 255 -20.22 6.48 -26.27
N THR A 256 -19.59 7.62 -26.50
CA THR A 256 -19.99 8.60 -27.53
C THR A 256 -18.77 9.13 -28.25
N LYS A 257 -18.82 9.10 -29.59
CA LYS A 257 -17.86 9.80 -30.43
C LYS A 257 -18.23 11.28 -30.42
N THR A 258 -17.39 12.12 -29.88
CA THR A 258 -17.55 13.58 -29.92
C THR A 258 -16.93 14.14 -31.22
N GLU A 259 -17.14 15.42 -31.52
CA GLU A 259 -16.58 16.09 -32.69
C GLU A 259 -15.07 15.90 -32.80
N THR A 260 -14.35 16.07 -31.66
CA THR A 260 -12.88 16.06 -31.62
C THR A 260 -12.30 14.93 -30.81
N GLY A 261 -13.11 14.04 -30.18
CA GLY A 261 -12.60 13.01 -29.27
C GLY A 261 -13.63 11.94 -28.92
N VAL A 262 -13.67 11.55 -27.66
CA VAL A 262 -14.56 10.51 -27.11
C VAL A 262 -15.07 10.90 -25.72
N ALA A 263 -16.26 10.41 -25.36
CA ALA A 263 -16.79 10.49 -24.00
C ALA A 263 -17.43 9.15 -23.60
N PHE A 264 -17.36 8.78 -22.32
CA PHE A 264 -17.90 7.54 -21.78
C PHE A 264 -18.03 7.63 -20.27
N ASP A 265 -18.91 6.81 -19.71
CA ASP A 265 -18.99 6.57 -18.28
C ASP A 265 -18.13 5.35 -17.91
N ARG A 266 -17.37 5.42 -16.80
CA ARG A 266 -16.52 4.37 -16.30
C ARG A 266 -16.85 4.07 -14.82
N LEU A 267 -17.01 2.80 -14.50
CA LEU A 267 -17.11 2.29 -13.13
C LEU A 267 -15.98 1.29 -12.89
N ASP A 268 -15.06 1.65 -12.03
CA ASP A 268 -13.90 0.84 -11.66
C ASP A 268 -14.24 -0.17 -10.56
N MET A 269 -13.42 -1.21 -10.39
CA MET A 269 -13.51 -2.18 -9.28
C MET A 269 -12.56 -1.79 -8.12
N ALA A 270 -11.67 -0.83 -8.33
CA ALA A 270 -10.66 -0.35 -7.40
C ALA A 270 -10.41 1.13 -7.62
N LEU A 271 -9.80 1.81 -6.65
CA LEU A 271 -9.32 3.18 -6.80
C LEU A 271 -7.80 3.20 -6.94
N PRO A 272 -7.22 4.13 -7.73
CA PRO A 272 -5.80 4.45 -7.62
C PRO A 272 -5.50 5.07 -6.25
N ILE A 273 -4.28 4.87 -5.74
CA ILE A 273 -3.80 5.62 -4.57
C ILE A 273 -3.66 7.10 -4.93
N PRO A 274 -4.14 8.03 -4.10
CA PRO A 274 -4.02 9.46 -4.36
C PRO A 274 -2.57 9.91 -4.15
N VAL A 275 -1.92 10.36 -5.20
CA VAL A 275 -0.55 10.88 -5.12
C VAL A 275 -0.55 12.19 -4.33
N GLN A 276 0.22 12.22 -3.24
CA GLN A 276 0.38 13.42 -2.40
C GLN A 276 1.33 14.40 -3.07
N SER A 277 1.18 15.70 -2.79
CA SER A 277 2.00 16.74 -3.41
C SER A 277 3.50 16.59 -3.15
N ASP A 278 3.88 16.13 -1.96
CA ASP A 278 5.26 15.89 -1.56
C ASP A 278 5.83 14.58 -2.11
N TRP A 279 4.99 13.68 -2.64
CA TRP A 279 5.43 12.46 -3.33
C TRP A 279 5.91 12.73 -4.77
N VAL A 280 5.47 13.81 -5.39
CA VAL A 280 5.73 14.10 -6.82
C VAL A 280 7.22 14.09 -7.16
N SER A 281 8.06 14.66 -6.30
CA SER A 281 9.51 14.67 -6.48
C SER A 281 10.17 13.28 -6.37
N LEU A 282 9.51 12.34 -5.69
CA LEU A 282 9.97 10.97 -5.51
C LEU A 282 9.59 10.05 -6.69
N LEU A 283 8.52 10.36 -7.43
CA LEU A 283 7.99 9.49 -8.49
C LEU A 283 9.05 8.97 -9.48
N PRO A 284 10.06 9.74 -9.93
CA PRO A 284 11.11 9.24 -10.81
C PRO A 284 11.94 8.08 -10.24
N TYR A 285 11.94 7.92 -8.92
CA TYR A 285 12.74 6.95 -8.17
C TYR A 285 11.96 5.72 -7.70
N VAL A 286 10.64 5.73 -7.91
CA VAL A 286 9.71 4.64 -7.61
C VAL A 286 8.92 4.24 -8.86
N ASN A 287 9.61 4.14 -10.00
CA ASN A 287 9.05 3.73 -11.30
C ASN A 287 7.77 4.50 -11.71
N ARG A 288 7.60 5.75 -11.22
CA ARG A 288 6.37 6.54 -11.39
C ARG A 288 5.11 5.75 -10.99
N LEU A 289 5.25 4.85 -10.01
CA LEU A 289 4.22 3.94 -9.50
C LEU A 289 3.52 3.08 -10.59
N LYS A 290 4.16 2.85 -11.74
CA LYS A 290 3.60 1.97 -12.79
C LYS A 290 3.41 0.54 -12.30
N ASP A 291 4.19 0.11 -11.34
CA ASP A 291 4.19 -1.21 -10.72
C ASP A 291 3.25 -1.34 -9.51
N LEU A 292 2.57 -0.25 -9.11
CA LEU A 292 1.60 -0.25 -8.02
C LEU A 292 0.30 0.51 -8.33
N ASN A 293 0.31 1.50 -9.22
CA ASN A 293 -0.80 2.44 -9.40
C ASN A 293 -1.13 2.66 -10.88
N ASN A 294 -1.19 1.57 -11.64
CA ASN A 294 -1.41 1.62 -13.06
C ASN A 294 -2.91 1.77 -13.38
N TYR A 295 -3.37 3.02 -13.58
CA TYR A 295 -4.74 3.39 -13.91
C TYR A 295 -4.78 3.88 -15.36
N GLU A 296 -4.99 2.96 -16.30
CA GLU A 296 -4.72 3.18 -17.72
C GLU A 296 -5.93 3.68 -18.50
N LEU A 297 -5.65 4.60 -19.43
CA LEU A 297 -6.53 5.01 -20.51
C LEU A 297 -5.75 4.99 -21.83
N ALA A 298 -6.24 4.25 -22.82
CA ALA A 298 -5.74 4.28 -24.18
C ALA A 298 -6.86 4.70 -25.14
N VAL A 299 -6.57 5.64 -26.05
CA VAL A 299 -7.54 6.08 -27.08
C VAL A 299 -6.82 6.14 -28.42
N THR A 300 -7.25 5.29 -29.38
CA THR A 300 -6.74 5.26 -30.71
C THR A 300 -7.71 5.96 -31.69
N GLY A 301 -7.27 6.25 -32.93
CA GLY A 301 -8.09 6.88 -33.95
C GLY A 301 -8.36 8.38 -33.75
N LEU A 302 -7.60 9.03 -32.91
CA LEU A 302 -7.58 10.49 -32.74
C LEU A 302 -6.74 11.14 -33.84
N ALA A 303 -7.09 12.36 -34.25
CA ALA A 303 -6.24 13.18 -35.12
C ALA A 303 -4.98 13.63 -34.37
N ALA A 304 -3.90 13.94 -35.08
CA ALA A 304 -2.68 14.47 -34.46
C ALA A 304 -2.99 15.79 -33.71
N GLY A 305 -2.50 15.89 -32.47
CA GLY A 305 -2.72 17.05 -31.59
C GLY A 305 -2.70 16.67 -30.11
N ASN A 306 -2.99 17.63 -29.23
CA ASN A 306 -3.10 17.43 -27.80
C ASN A 306 -4.57 17.34 -27.40
N TYR A 307 -4.81 16.53 -26.38
CA TYR A 307 -6.14 16.22 -25.85
C TYR A 307 -6.19 16.39 -24.33
N ALA A 308 -7.13 17.19 -23.86
CA ALA A 308 -7.47 17.26 -22.44
C ALA A 308 -8.32 16.04 -22.05
N ILE A 309 -7.98 15.44 -20.92
CA ILE A 309 -8.77 14.39 -20.27
C ILE A 309 -9.49 15.02 -19.10
N SER A 310 -10.81 14.95 -19.09
CA SER A 310 -11.65 15.42 -17.99
C SER A 310 -12.41 14.26 -17.36
N ILE A 311 -12.58 14.32 -16.03
CA ILE A 311 -13.39 13.40 -15.22
C ILE A 311 -14.44 14.23 -14.50
N ASP A 312 -15.73 13.96 -14.73
CA ASP A 312 -16.86 14.73 -14.24
C ASP A 312 -16.72 16.26 -14.47
N GLY A 313 -16.20 16.61 -15.65
CA GLY A 313 -15.97 18.00 -16.06
C GLY A 313 -14.70 18.65 -15.50
N VAL A 314 -13.93 17.96 -14.66
CA VAL A 314 -12.63 18.45 -14.15
C VAL A 314 -11.50 17.95 -15.04
N GLU A 315 -10.76 18.86 -15.67
CA GLU A 315 -9.55 18.49 -16.43
C GLU A 315 -8.46 17.97 -15.47
N VAL A 316 -8.03 16.70 -15.72
CA VAL A 316 -7.04 16.02 -14.88
C VAL A 316 -5.67 15.89 -15.53
N ALA A 317 -5.61 15.80 -16.88
CA ALA A 317 -4.36 15.66 -17.62
C ALA A 317 -4.54 16.16 -19.07
N THR A 318 -3.41 16.43 -19.74
CA THR A 318 -3.35 16.68 -21.19
C THR A 318 -2.26 15.82 -21.79
N HIS A 319 -2.57 15.10 -22.88
CA HIS A 319 -1.65 14.21 -23.59
C HIS A 319 -1.79 14.35 -25.10
N SER A 320 -0.74 14.02 -25.84
CA SER A 320 -0.79 13.92 -27.30
C SER A 320 -1.61 12.71 -27.77
N ALA A 321 -2.07 12.74 -29.01
CA ALA A 321 -2.76 11.60 -29.64
C ALA A 321 -1.89 10.33 -29.61
N ASP A 322 -0.58 10.45 -29.81
CA ASP A 322 0.36 9.33 -29.80
C ASP A 322 0.53 8.74 -28.39
N GLU A 323 0.63 9.59 -27.33
CA GLU A 323 0.67 9.12 -25.95
C GLU A 323 -0.63 8.39 -25.58
N LEU A 324 -1.80 8.94 -25.96
CA LEU A 324 -3.10 8.30 -25.73
C LEU A 324 -3.20 6.97 -26.48
N ALA A 325 -2.70 6.88 -27.71
CA ALA A 325 -2.69 5.63 -28.46
C ALA A 325 -1.78 4.57 -27.83
N ALA A 326 -0.67 4.99 -27.23
CA ALA A 326 0.25 4.12 -26.48
C ALA A 326 -0.28 3.71 -25.10
N GLY A 327 -1.25 4.45 -24.56
CA GLY A 327 -1.79 4.30 -23.21
C GLY A 327 -1.11 5.20 -22.17
N VAL A 328 -1.92 5.97 -21.44
CA VAL A 328 -1.47 6.89 -20.41
C VAL A 328 -1.90 6.38 -19.02
N ASN A 329 -1.03 6.54 -18.03
CA ASN A 329 -1.35 6.22 -16.64
C ASN A 329 -1.90 7.44 -15.91
N LEU A 330 -3.18 7.45 -15.61
CA LEU A 330 -3.85 8.50 -14.84
C LEU A 330 -3.73 8.30 -13.31
N GLY A 331 -3.06 7.23 -12.85
CA GLY A 331 -2.83 6.98 -11.43
C GLY A 331 -1.95 8.03 -10.73
N ASN A 332 -1.21 8.84 -11.50
CA ASN A 332 -0.33 9.88 -10.95
C ASN A 332 -0.93 11.29 -11.00
N VAL A 333 -2.20 11.43 -11.37
CA VAL A 333 -2.87 12.74 -11.32
C VAL A 333 -3.09 13.17 -9.87
N THR A 334 -2.95 14.48 -9.61
CA THR A 334 -3.01 15.07 -8.27
C THR A 334 -4.27 15.92 -8.05
N LYS A 335 -5.27 15.76 -8.91
CA LYS A 335 -6.55 16.50 -8.86
C LYS A 335 -7.69 15.70 -9.49
N GLY A 336 -8.91 16.10 -9.21
CA GLY A 336 -10.12 15.52 -9.76
C GLY A 336 -10.84 14.54 -8.84
N PRO A 337 -12.07 14.13 -9.18
CA PRO A 337 -12.99 13.47 -8.26
C PRO A 337 -12.46 12.14 -7.72
N ILE A 338 -11.73 11.35 -8.52
CA ILE A 338 -11.15 10.08 -8.11
C ILE A 338 -9.98 10.30 -7.13
N HIS A 339 -9.10 11.27 -7.42
CA HIS A 339 -8.04 11.68 -6.51
C HIS A 339 -8.62 12.19 -5.18
N ASP A 340 -9.65 13.03 -5.22
CA ASP A 340 -10.29 13.60 -4.04
C ASP A 340 -10.99 12.53 -3.19
N GLN A 341 -11.57 11.50 -3.82
CA GLN A 341 -12.10 10.33 -3.10
C GLN A 341 -10.97 9.58 -2.39
N GLY A 342 -9.89 9.28 -3.10
CA GLY A 342 -8.70 8.64 -2.52
C GLY A 342 -8.12 9.44 -1.35
N GLN A 343 -8.09 10.77 -1.46
CA GLN A 343 -7.61 11.66 -0.39
C GLN A 343 -8.49 11.59 0.87
N LYS A 344 -9.80 11.47 0.72
CA LYS A 344 -10.72 11.24 1.86
C LYS A 344 -10.42 9.90 2.54
N VAL A 345 -10.15 8.86 1.77
CA VAL A 345 -9.75 7.54 2.29
C VAL A 345 -8.44 7.64 3.05
N PHE A 346 -7.41 8.29 2.49
CA PHE A 346 -6.12 8.50 3.14
C PHE A 346 -6.24 9.23 4.48
N ASN A 347 -7.02 10.31 4.51
CA ASN A 347 -7.27 11.07 5.74
C ASN A 347 -7.99 10.24 6.82
N ALA A 348 -8.96 9.42 6.41
CA ALA A 348 -9.68 8.54 7.33
C ALA A 348 -8.78 7.43 7.90
N ILE A 349 -7.89 6.86 7.07
CA ILE A 349 -6.86 5.89 7.50
C ILE A 349 -5.92 6.53 8.53
N ASN A 350 -5.40 7.74 8.29
CA ASN A 350 -4.53 8.43 9.23
C ASN A 350 -5.22 8.66 10.60
N GLN A 351 -6.48 9.09 10.59
CA GLN A 351 -7.25 9.26 11.83
C GLN A 351 -7.43 7.94 12.58
N LYS A 352 -7.78 6.87 11.89
CA LYS A 352 -7.90 5.53 12.47
C LYS A 352 -6.55 5.04 13.02
N ASN A 353 -5.45 5.26 12.30
CA ASN A 353 -4.11 4.84 12.70
C ASN A 353 -3.65 5.54 13.99
N GLY A 354 -4.05 6.81 14.21
CA GLY A 354 -3.88 7.46 15.51
C GLY A 354 -4.59 6.72 16.66
N MET A 355 -5.80 6.20 16.42
CA MET A 355 -6.53 5.40 17.41
C MET A 355 -5.86 4.03 17.65
N VAL A 356 -5.35 3.39 16.59
CA VAL A 356 -4.60 2.11 16.69
C VAL A 356 -3.34 2.32 17.52
N HIS A 357 -2.59 3.38 17.27
CA HIS A 357 -1.40 3.74 18.05
C HIS A 357 -1.72 3.96 19.51
N GLN A 358 -2.73 4.77 19.83
CA GLN A 358 -3.16 5.02 21.21
C GLN A 358 -3.63 3.73 21.91
N ARG A 359 -4.30 2.81 21.19
CA ARG A 359 -4.68 1.51 21.75
C ARG A 359 -3.43 0.66 22.03
N PHE A 360 -2.52 0.55 21.07
CA PHE A 360 -1.34 -0.30 21.20
C PHE A 360 -0.38 0.24 22.27
N ARG A 361 0.08 1.47 22.15
CA ARG A 361 1.04 2.08 23.08
C ARG A 361 0.43 2.38 24.45
N GLY A 362 -0.80 2.89 24.50
CA GLY A 362 -1.42 3.35 25.74
C GLY A 362 -2.13 2.26 26.54
N VAL A 363 -2.50 1.12 25.91
CA VAL A 363 -3.25 0.07 26.62
C VAL A 363 -2.58 -1.30 26.49
N VAL A 364 -2.25 -1.78 25.27
CA VAL A 364 -1.61 -3.10 25.09
C VAL A 364 -0.27 -3.13 25.82
N MET A 365 0.58 -2.13 25.58
CA MET A 365 1.92 -2.01 26.16
C MET A 365 1.94 -1.45 27.58
N PHE A 366 0.78 -1.08 28.13
CA PHE A 366 0.72 -0.53 29.49
C PHE A 366 1.02 -1.61 30.52
N ASN A 367 2.09 -1.41 31.29
CA ASN A 367 2.44 -2.19 32.47
C ASN A 367 2.11 -1.37 33.72
N ALA A 368 1.15 -1.85 34.51
CA ALA A 368 0.81 -1.22 35.77
C ALA A 368 1.91 -1.47 36.81
N PRO A 369 2.26 -0.47 37.64
CA PRO A 369 3.05 -0.74 38.83
C PRO A 369 2.29 -1.69 39.76
N GLU A 370 3.02 -2.43 40.63
CA GLU A 370 2.46 -3.49 41.45
C GLU A 370 1.23 -3.04 42.28
N TRP A 371 1.28 -1.84 42.81
CA TRP A 371 0.19 -1.27 43.62
C TRP A 371 -1.09 -0.90 42.85
N LEU A 372 -1.06 -0.97 41.51
CA LEU A 372 -2.23 -0.77 40.61
C LEU A 372 -2.57 -2.04 39.82
N ALA A 373 -1.93 -3.16 40.07
CA ALA A 373 -2.05 -4.35 39.24
C ALA A 373 -3.49 -4.91 39.17
N ASP A 374 -4.20 -4.89 40.30
CA ASP A 374 -5.61 -5.31 40.43
C ASP A 374 -6.56 -4.42 39.59
N VAL A 375 -6.41 -3.10 39.72
CA VAL A 375 -7.18 -2.11 38.94
C VAL A 375 -6.91 -2.25 37.46
N ALA A 376 -5.64 -2.46 37.09
CA ALA A 376 -5.27 -2.65 35.69
C ALA A 376 -5.83 -3.96 35.14
N ALA A 377 -5.77 -5.05 35.90
CA ALA A 377 -6.34 -6.34 35.49
C ALA A 377 -7.85 -6.25 35.23
N GLU A 378 -8.59 -5.46 36.01
CA GLU A 378 -10.03 -5.24 35.79
C GLU A 378 -10.33 -4.32 34.60
N ARG A 379 -9.59 -3.20 34.48
CA ARG A 379 -9.92 -2.13 33.53
C ARG A 379 -9.33 -2.33 32.13
N LYS A 380 -8.12 -2.88 32.01
CA LYS A 380 -7.39 -3.08 30.74
C LYS A 380 -8.23 -3.86 29.71
N PRO A 381 -8.88 -5.00 30.03
CA PRO A 381 -9.72 -5.72 29.07
C PRO A 381 -10.90 -4.90 28.56
N LYS A 382 -11.57 -4.15 29.44
CA LYS A 382 -12.72 -3.29 29.08
C LYS A 382 -12.28 -2.15 28.15
N GLU A 383 -11.16 -1.51 28.44
CA GLU A 383 -10.61 -0.44 27.59
C GLU A 383 -10.13 -0.97 26.24
N LEU A 384 -9.50 -2.16 26.20
CA LEU A 384 -9.12 -2.81 24.93
C LEU A 384 -10.33 -3.11 24.06
N ALA A 385 -11.42 -3.64 24.64
CA ALA A 385 -12.65 -3.94 23.91
C ALA A 385 -13.29 -2.66 23.36
N LYS A 386 -13.42 -1.62 24.18
CA LYS A 386 -13.97 -0.31 23.77
C LYS A 386 -13.21 0.31 22.62
N ARG A 387 -11.87 0.35 22.70
CA ARG A 387 -11.03 0.92 21.64
C ARG A 387 -11.05 0.06 20.37
N ALA A 388 -11.12 -1.26 20.52
CA ALA A 388 -11.24 -2.17 19.37
C ALA A 388 -12.55 -1.91 18.61
N GLU A 389 -13.67 -1.72 19.32
CA GLU A 389 -14.95 -1.38 18.70
C GLU A 389 -14.91 -0.04 17.95
N GLN A 390 -14.33 1.02 18.55
CA GLN A 390 -14.17 2.31 17.91
C GLN A 390 -13.31 2.23 16.64
N ILE A 391 -12.21 1.48 16.67
CA ILE A 391 -11.34 1.25 15.52
C ILE A 391 -12.10 0.49 14.42
N GLN A 392 -12.89 -0.53 14.79
CA GLN A 392 -13.71 -1.29 13.84
C GLN A 392 -14.77 -0.42 13.18
N GLN A 393 -15.43 0.48 13.91
CA GLN A 393 -16.40 1.44 13.36
C GLN A 393 -15.72 2.36 12.33
N ARG A 394 -14.52 2.89 12.65
CA ARG A 394 -13.73 3.69 11.69
C ARG A 394 -13.27 2.89 10.47
N GLN A 395 -12.87 1.65 10.65
CA GLN A 395 -12.52 0.77 9.53
C GLN A 395 -13.72 0.54 8.61
N ALA A 396 -14.92 0.34 9.15
CA ALA A 396 -16.13 0.20 8.35
C ALA A 396 -16.49 1.49 7.57
N GLU A 397 -16.26 2.67 8.15
CA GLU A 397 -16.42 3.95 7.45
C GLU A 397 -15.43 4.09 6.28
N ILE A 398 -14.16 3.68 6.47
CA ILE A 398 -13.15 3.68 5.41
C ILE A 398 -13.60 2.80 4.24
N TYR A 399 -14.13 1.58 4.53
CA TYR A 399 -14.63 0.69 3.50
C TYR A 399 -15.89 1.20 2.77
N LYS A 400 -16.66 2.10 3.37
CA LYS A 400 -17.73 2.83 2.66
C LYS A 400 -17.18 3.92 1.75
N LEU A 401 -16.18 4.66 2.23
CA LEU A 401 -15.55 5.76 1.47
C LEU A 401 -14.80 5.25 0.22
N VAL A 402 -14.20 4.07 0.30
CA VAL A 402 -13.36 3.53 -0.77
C VAL A 402 -14.14 2.85 -1.89
N GLN A 403 -15.47 2.65 -1.75
CA GLN A 403 -16.25 2.02 -2.81
C GLN A 403 -16.22 2.90 -4.07
N PRO A 404 -15.77 2.34 -5.23
CA PRO A 404 -15.72 3.10 -6.46
C PRO A 404 -17.11 3.58 -6.90
N THR A 405 -17.18 4.77 -7.46
CA THR A 405 -18.39 5.35 -8.05
C THR A 405 -18.22 5.51 -9.55
N LYS A 406 -19.34 5.61 -10.27
CA LYS A 406 -19.33 5.83 -11.71
C LYS A 406 -18.94 7.28 -12.00
N HIS A 407 -17.99 7.48 -12.93
CA HIS A 407 -17.50 8.77 -13.35
C HIS A 407 -17.64 8.95 -14.87
N HIS A 408 -17.91 10.18 -15.31
CA HIS A 408 -17.95 10.56 -16.72
C HIS A 408 -16.56 11.02 -17.20
N PHE A 409 -16.04 10.36 -18.20
CA PHE A 409 -14.75 10.68 -18.84
C PHE A 409 -14.98 11.37 -20.19
N GLU A 410 -14.26 12.43 -20.45
CA GLU A 410 -14.19 13.10 -21.75
C GLU A 410 -12.73 13.26 -22.18
N VAL A 411 -12.41 12.88 -23.41
CA VAL A 411 -11.13 13.14 -24.07
C VAL A 411 -11.42 14.07 -25.23
N LYS A 412 -10.90 15.30 -25.22
CA LYS A 412 -11.25 16.36 -26.16
C LYS A 412 -10.02 17.12 -26.64
N ALA A 413 -9.93 17.39 -27.95
CA ALA A 413 -8.83 18.17 -28.49
C ALA A 413 -8.71 19.55 -27.84
N VAL A 414 -7.48 19.92 -27.47
CA VAL A 414 -7.14 21.27 -27.01
C VAL A 414 -6.98 22.16 -28.23
N LYS A 415 -7.64 23.35 -28.19
CA LYS A 415 -7.56 24.33 -29.29
C LYS A 415 -6.21 25.03 -29.32
#